data_2e93fcfe318dcb1952a709551e1afffc
#
_entry.id   2e93fcfe318dcb1952a709551e1afffc
#
_cell.length_a   1.000
_cell.length_b   1.000
_cell.length_c   1.000
_cell.angle_alpha   90.00
_cell.angle_beta   90.00
_cell.angle_gamma   90.00
#
_symmetry.space_group_name_H-M   'P 1'
#
loop_
_entity.id
_entity.type
_entity.pdbx_description
1 polymer ?
#
loop_
_entity_poly.entity_id
_entity_poly.type
_entity_poly.pdbx_seq_one_letter_code
_entity_poly.pdbx_strand_id
1 'polypeptide(L)'
;MAEMQIKPITMNFGPQHPAAHGVLRLVLEMDGEVIERADPHVGLLHRGTEKLIEHKTYLQALPYFDRLDYVSPMNQEHAWALAVEKALAIEVPRRAQYIRVLYCEIGRILNHLLNLTTFAIDVGAMTPLLWGFEEREHLMGFYERACGARLHAAYFRPGGVHQDLPDDLLRDIANWAKSFPAFIDDLETLLTDNRIFRQRTVDIGVISKEDALSLGMTGPCLRGSGIAWDLRKTQPYDAYDEMDFDIPIGKTGDCFARYLVRVEEMRQSLRIIDQAITNMPSGPVLAENNKVTPPKRGEMKQSMEALIHHFKLYTEGFHVPEGESYTAVEAPKGEFGVFLVSDGTNKPYRCKIRAPGFYFMAAVDHLSRGHMLADSVAIIGSLDIVFGEIDR
;
A
#
# COMPACT_ATOMS: atom_id res chain seq x y z
N MET A 1 -11.61 -6.16 -55.36
CA MET A 1 -12.13 -5.37 -54.22
C MET A 1 -10.91 -4.75 -53.57
N ALA A 2 -10.81 -3.42 -53.52
CA ALA A 2 -9.70 -2.78 -52.83
C ALA A 2 -9.86 -3.07 -51.32
N GLU A 3 -8.87 -3.69 -50.72
CA GLU A 3 -8.80 -3.77 -49.28
C GLU A 3 -8.76 -2.34 -48.73
N MET A 4 -9.82 -1.98 -48.02
CA MET A 4 -9.83 -0.72 -47.27
C MET A 4 -8.78 -0.87 -46.16
N GLN A 5 -7.61 -0.27 -46.32
CA GLN A 5 -6.65 -0.14 -45.24
C GLN A 5 -7.30 0.75 -44.17
N ILE A 6 -7.73 0.14 -43.08
CA ILE A 6 -8.18 0.86 -41.88
C ILE A 6 -6.91 1.53 -41.31
N LYS A 7 -6.89 2.85 -41.28
CA LYS A 7 -5.77 3.57 -40.63
C LYS A 7 -5.88 3.40 -39.13
N PRO A 8 -4.81 3.08 -38.41
CA PRO A 8 -4.82 3.02 -36.96
C PRO A 8 -5.26 4.38 -36.39
N ILE A 9 -6.14 4.31 -35.40
CA ILE A 9 -6.68 5.50 -34.71
C ILE A 9 -5.87 5.71 -33.45
N THR A 10 -5.34 6.93 -33.25
CA THR A 10 -4.72 7.32 -31.97
C THR A 10 -5.77 7.97 -31.09
N MET A 11 -5.98 7.45 -29.90
CA MET A 11 -6.94 7.94 -28.93
C MET A 11 -6.28 8.24 -27.58
N ASN A 12 -6.70 9.32 -26.91
CA ASN A 12 -6.32 9.59 -25.53
C ASN A 12 -7.40 9.05 -24.59
N PHE A 13 -7.01 8.14 -23.72
CA PHE A 13 -7.82 7.66 -22.61
C PHE A 13 -7.36 8.39 -21.32
N GLY A 14 -8.23 9.24 -20.79
CA GLY A 14 -7.88 10.14 -19.69
C GLY A 14 -7.08 11.40 -20.13
N PRO A 15 -6.71 12.32 -19.17
CA PRO A 15 -6.88 12.15 -17.71
C PRO A 15 -8.32 12.29 -17.20
N GLN A 16 -9.21 12.98 -17.89
CA GLN A 16 -10.62 13.07 -17.52
C GLN A 16 -11.39 11.84 -18.00
N HIS A 17 -11.29 10.77 -17.24
CA HIS A 17 -12.06 9.54 -17.43
C HIS A 17 -12.21 8.84 -16.07
N PRO A 18 -13.37 8.28 -15.71
CA PRO A 18 -13.56 7.61 -14.41
C PRO A 18 -12.52 6.54 -14.13
N ALA A 19 -12.20 5.69 -15.10
CA ALA A 19 -11.21 4.62 -14.98
C ALA A 19 -9.74 5.07 -15.15
N ALA A 20 -9.48 6.36 -15.36
CA ALA A 20 -8.12 6.91 -15.44
C ALA A 20 -7.62 7.48 -14.10
N HIS A 21 -8.30 7.19 -12.99
CA HIS A 21 -7.98 7.68 -11.65
C HIS A 21 -7.76 9.20 -11.56
N GLY A 22 -8.31 9.97 -12.52
CA GLY A 22 -8.24 11.43 -12.60
C GLY A 22 -6.94 12.01 -13.16
N VAL A 23 -5.87 11.21 -13.31
CA VAL A 23 -4.52 11.69 -13.65
C VAL A 23 -3.76 10.82 -14.65
N LEU A 24 -4.27 9.65 -15.04
CA LEU A 24 -3.67 8.82 -16.07
C LEU A 24 -4.01 9.40 -17.45
N ARG A 25 -3.00 9.70 -18.24
CA ARG A 25 -3.14 9.87 -19.68
C ARG A 25 -2.57 8.64 -20.36
N LEU A 26 -3.42 7.84 -20.98
CA LEU A 26 -3.02 6.68 -21.76
C LEU A 26 -3.25 6.99 -23.24
N VAL A 27 -2.19 6.96 -24.04
CA VAL A 27 -2.27 7.12 -25.49
C VAL A 27 -2.38 5.73 -26.11
N LEU A 28 -3.52 5.47 -26.76
CA LEU A 28 -3.81 4.18 -27.38
C LEU A 28 -3.69 4.30 -28.90
N GLU A 29 -2.96 3.37 -29.52
CA GLU A 29 -2.99 3.12 -30.96
C GLU A 29 -3.89 1.89 -31.17
N MET A 30 -4.93 2.07 -32.00
CA MET A 30 -6.00 1.10 -32.15
C MET A 30 -6.27 0.74 -33.60
N ASP A 31 -6.48 -0.55 -33.86
CA ASP A 31 -7.07 -1.03 -35.10
C ASP A 31 -8.55 -1.41 -34.82
N GLY A 32 -9.47 -0.51 -35.22
CA GLY A 32 -10.87 -0.61 -34.81
C GLY A 32 -11.00 -0.44 -33.30
N GLU A 33 -11.48 -1.48 -32.60
CA GLU A 33 -11.60 -1.53 -31.12
C GLU A 33 -10.45 -2.26 -30.43
N VAL A 34 -9.52 -2.85 -31.19
CA VAL A 34 -8.40 -3.61 -30.66
C VAL A 34 -7.20 -2.70 -30.44
N ILE A 35 -6.55 -2.84 -29.29
CA ILE A 35 -5.38 -2.09 -28.90
C ILE A 35 -4.12 -2.73 -29.51
N GLU A 36 -3.40 -1.97 -30.32
CA GLU A 36 -2.09 -2.36 -30.86
C GLU A 36 -0.96 -1.93 -29.92
N ARG A 37 -1.12 -0.73 -29.32
CA ARG A 37 -0.14 -0.16 -28.41
C ARG A 37 -0.82 0.73 -27.36
N ALA A 38 -0.35 0.65 -26.13
CA ALA A 38 -0.77 1.50 -25.02
C ALA A 38 0.44 2.21 -24.41
N ASP A 39 0.50 3.53 -24.52
CA ASP A 39 1.61 4.37 -24.03
C ASP A 39 1.14 5.17 -22.81
N PRO A 40 1.50 4.75 -21.56
CA PRO A 40 1.10 5.42 -20.34
C PRO A 40 1.96 6.66 -20.07
N HIS A 41 1.33 7.80 -19.98
CA HIS A 41 1.93 9.07 -19.58
C HIS A 41 1.62 9.36 -18.12
N VAL A 42 2.64 9.27 -17.26
CA VAL A 42 2.57 9.56 -15.82
C VAL A 42 3.21 10.92 -15.52
N GLY A 43 2.96 11.48 -14.32
CA GLY A 43 3.55 12.73 -13.87
C GLY A 43 2.56 13.85 -13.59
N LEU A 44 1.26 13.68 -13.90
CA LEU A 44 0.25 14.73 -13.65
C LEU A 44 0.00 14.95 -12.14
N LEU A 45 0.39 14.01 -11.29
CA LEU A 45 0.36 14.13 -9.83
C LEU A 45 1.78 14.21 -9.23
N HIS A 46 2.80 14.57 -10.02
CA HIS A 46 4.15 14.70 -9.51
C HIS A 46 4.27 15.92 -8.59
N ARG A 47 4.65 15.65 -7.34
CA ARG A 47 4.73 16.68 -6.27
C ARG A 47 6.17 16.92 -5.80
N GLY A 48 7.14 16.25 -6.42
CA GLY A 48 8.56 16.36 -6.04
C GLY A 48 8.84 15.80 -4.63
N THR A 49 8.12 14.78 -4.20
CA THR A 49 8.16 14.22 -2.84
C THR A 49 9.57 13.81 -2.43
N GLU A 50 10.30 13.09 -3.27
CA GLU A 50 11.68 12.68 -2.97
C GLU A 50 12.57 13.90 -2.71
N LYS A 51 12.45 14.96 -3.51
CA LYS A 51 13.24 16.19 -3.35
C LYS A 51 12.81 17.01 -2.14
N LEU A 52 11.53 17.06 -1.83
CA LEU A 52 11.03 17.76 -0.64
C LEU A 52 11.51 17.09 0.65
N ILE A 53 11.58 15.77 0.69
CA ILE A 53 12.10 14.99 1.84
C ILE A 53 13.54 15.38 2.15
N GLU A 54 14.40 15.61 1.15
CA GLU A 54 15.79 16.01 1.32
C GLU A 54 15.93 17.38 2.07
N HIS A 55 14.88 18.20 2.08
CA HIS A 55 14.87 19.49 2.77
C HIS A 55 14.22 19.47 4.17
N LYS A 56 13.67 18.31 4.57
CA LYS A 56 12.97 18.13 5.85
C LYS A 56 13.79 17.28 6.81
N THR A 57 13.56 17.46 8.11
CA THR A 57 14.12 16.52 9.09
C THR A 57 13.45 15.14 8.93
N TYR A 58 14.09 14.09 9.44
CA TYR A 58 13.56 12.72 9.34
C TYR A 58 12.15 12.59 9.91
N LEU A 59 11.81 13.30 10.97
CA LEU A 59 10.47 13.31 11.54
C LEU A 59 9.47 14.11 10.67
N GLN A 60 9.90 15.23 10.10
CA GLN A 60 9.06 16.05 9.22
C GLN A 60 8.82 15.42 7.84
N ALA A 61 9.66 14.46 7.46
CA ALA A 61 9.52 13.72 6.21
C ALA A 61 8.38 12.68 6.25
N LEU A 62 8.03 12.18 7.44
CA LEU A 62 7.03 11.12 7.61
C LEU A 62 5.66 11.42 6.95
N PRO A 63 5.05 12.62 7.11
CA PRO A 63 3.76 12.91 6.49
C PRO A 63 3.74 12.84 4.95
N TYR A 64 4.89 12.92 4.28
CA TYR A 64 4.95 12.75 2.83
C TYR A 64 4.68 11.31 2.42
N PHE A 65 5.08 10.33 3.26
CA PHE A 65 4.82 8.92 3.00
C PHE A 65 3.34 8.57 3.07
N ASP A 66 2.58 9.16 3.99
CA ASP A 66 1.13 8.98 4.06
C ASP A 66 0.40 9.32 2.76
N ARG A 67 0.95 10.23 1.97
CA ARG A 67 0.36 10.77 0.76
C ARG A 67 0.87 10.10 -0.51
N LEU A 68 1.72 9.10 -0.39
CA LEU A 68 2.17 8.30 -1.55
C LEU A 68 1.09 7.31 -1.95
N ASP A 69 0.88 6.27 -1.18
CA ASP A 69 -0.30 5.44 -1.30
C ASP A 69 -1.32 5.86 -0.22
N TYR A 70 -2.18 6.81 -0.56
CA TYR A 70 -3.17 7.35 0.37
C TYR A 70 -4.30 6.37 0.70
N VAL A 71 -4.32 5.18 0.09
CA VAL A 71 -5.30 4.13 0.41
C VAL A 71 -4.84 3.29 1.58
N SER A 72 -3.52 3.12 1.75
CA SER A 72 -2.91 2.38 2.87
C SER A 72 -1.74 3.17 3.50
N PRO A 73 -1.99 4.35 4.08
CA PRO A 73 -0.93 5.27 4.50
C PRO A 73 0.03 4.68 5.53
N MET A 74 -0.48 3.94 6.53
CA MET A 74 0.38 3.38 7.59
C MET A 74 1.39 2.34 7.06
N ASN A 75 1.08 1.63 5.97
CA ASN A 75 2.06 0.75 5.32
C ASN A 75 3.24 1.52 4.73
N GLN A 76 3.00 2.74 4.25
CA GLN A 76 4.02 3.62 3.69
C GLN A 76 4.89 4.23 4.81
N GLU A 77 4.25 4.69 5.91
CA GLU A 77 4.95 5.13 7.12
C GLU A 77 5.89 4.06 7.66
N HIS A 78 5.44 2.80 7.62
CA HIS A 78 6.21 1.66 8.10
C HIS A 78 7.55 1.52 7.40
N ALA A 79 7.58 1.59 6.07
CA ALA A 79 8.81 1.50 5.30
C ALA A 79 9.80 2.63 5.66
N TRP A 80 9.30 3.85 5.86
CA TRP A 80 10.12 4.97 6.28
C TRP A 80 10.67 4.80 7.70
N ALA A 81 9.80 4.41 8.65
CA ALA A 81 10.22 4.20 10.03
C ALA A 81 11.31 3.13 10.12
N LEU A 82 11.12 1.98 9.47
CA LEU A 82 12.11 0.90 9.42
C LEU A 82 13.42 1.33 8.75
N ALA A 83 13.38 2.15 7.67
CA ALA A 83 14.59 2.63 7.02
C ALA A 83 15.44 3.52 7.95
N VAL A 84 14.78 4.41 8.69
CA VAL A 84 15.42 5.30 9.67
C VAL A 84 15.93 4.50 10.88
N GLU A 85 15.13 3.58 11.40
CA GLU A 85 15.49 2.70 12.54
C GLU A 85 16.70 1.84 12.21
N LYS A 86 16.75 1.27 11.01
CA LYS A 86 17.91 0.51 10.51
C LYS A 86 19.16 1.37 10.46
N ALA A 87 19.04 2.61 9.95
CA ALA A 87 20.18 3.55 9.89
C ALA A 87 20.65 4.01 11.27
N LEU A 88 19.75 4.10 12.25
CA LEU A 88 20.05 4.47 13.64
C LEU A 88 20.40 3.27 14.54
N ALA A 89 20.27 2.04 14.06
CA ALA A 89 20.38 0.80 14.83
C ALA A 89 19.53 0.81 16.12
N ILE A 90 18.27 1.25 16.01
CA ILE A 90 17.32 1.31 17.14
C ILE A 90 16.47 0.08 17.16
N GLU A 91 16.35 -0.55 18.33
CA GLU A 91 15.41 -1.64 18.57
C GLU A 91 14.04 -1.07 18.95
N VAL A 92 13.00 -1.53 18.23
CA VAL A 92 11.62 -1.12 18.48
C VAL A 92 11.01 -2.04 19.54
N PRO A 93 10.30 -1.50 20.55
CA PRO A 93 9.64 -2.31 21.58
C PRO A 93 8.64 -3.29 20.96
N ARG A 94 8.57 -4.51 21.52
CA ARG A 94 7.77 -5.60 20.98
C ARG A 94 6.29 -5.24 20.83
N ARG A 95 5.71 -4.53 21.83
CA ARG A 95 4.32 -4.04 21.75
C ARG A 95 4.09 -3.14 20.53
N ALA A 96 5.02 -2.23 20.25
CA ALA A 96 4.93 -1.35 19.07
C ALA A 96 4.98 -2.13 17.75
N GLN A 97 5.79 -3.19 17.68
CA GLN A 97 5.86 -4.06 16.51
C GLN A 97 4.50 -4.76 16.24
N TYR A 98 3.85 -5.26 17.28
CA TYR A 98 2.51 -5.85 17.16
C TYR A 98 1.45 -4.85 16.73
N ILE A 99 1.51 -3.62 17.25
CA ILE A 99 0.61 -2.53 16.85
C ILE A 99 0.83 -2.20 15.36
N ARG A 100 2.08 -2.14 14.90
CA ARG A 100 2.40 -1.89 13.49
C ARG A 100 1.86 -2.99 12.58
N VAL A 101 2.06 -4.26 12.94
CA VAL A 101 1.50 -5.40 12.20
C VAL A 101 -0.01 -5.31 12.13
N LEU A 102 -0.69 -5.06 13.26
CA LEU A 102 -2.15 -4.89 13.32
C LEU A 102 -2.64 -3.84 12.33
N TYR A 103 -2.04 -2.64 12.36
CA TYR A 103 -2.48 -1.54 11.50
C TYR A 103 -2.03 -1.67 10.04
N CYS A 104 -0.95 -2.38 9.75
CA CYS A 104 -0.57 -2.75 8.39
C CYS A 104 -1.60 -3.68 7.76
N GLU A 105 -2.12 -4.64 8.51
CA GLU A 105 -3.14 -5.56 8.00
C GLU A 105 -4.54 -4.91 7.90
N ILE A 106 -4.89 -4.01 8.81
CA ILE A 106 -6.08 -3.15 8.64
C ILE A 106 -5.93 -2.29 7.37
N GLY A 107 -4.76 -1.70 7.13
CA GLY A 107 -4.44 -0.95 5.92
C GLY A 107 -4.52 -1.81 4.65
N ARG A 108 -4.13 -3.08 4.72
CA ARG A 108 -4.28 -4.04 3.61
C ARG A 108 -5.75 -4.29 3.29
N ILE A 109 -6.59 -4.51 4.28
CA ILE A 109 -8.03 -4.70 4.08
C ILE A 109 -8.65 -3.41 3.53
N LEU A 110 -8.30 -2.23 4.07
CA LEU A 110 -8.74 -0.94 3.54
C LEU A 110 -8.43 -0.78 2.04
N ASN A 111 -7.22 -1.17 1.64
CA ASN A 111 -6.79 -1.12 0.25
C ASN A 111 -7.56 -2.10 -0.63
N HIS A 112 -7.66 -3.35 -0.21
CA HIS A 112 -8.32 -4.38 -1.01
C HIS A 112 -9.83 -4.13 -1.14
N LEU A 113 -10.49 -3.61 -0.11
CA LEU A 113 -11.88 -3.17 -0.19
C LEU A 113 -12.05 -2.08 -1.26
N LEU A 114 -11.21 -1.06 -1.27
CA LEU A 114 -11.28 -0.03 -2.30
C LEU A 114 -11.02 -0.63 -3.68
N ASN A 115 -9.92 -1.37 -3.85
CA ASN A 115 -9.56 -1.90 -5.15
C ASN A 115 -10.63 -2.84 -5.72
N LEU A 116 -11.09 -3.84 -4.94
CA LEU A 116 -12.06 -4.84 -5.42
C LEU A 116 -13.40 -4.19 -5.77
N THR A 117 -13.83 -3.21 -5.00
CA THR A 117 -15.14 -2.56 -5.23
C THR A 117 -15.09 -1.54 -6.35
N THR A 118 -14.00 -0.80 -6.54
CA THR A 118 -13.80 0.06 -7.71
C THR A 118 -13.58 -0.75 -8.97
N PHE A 119 -12.87 -1.86 -8.90
CA PHE A 119 -12.73 -2.79 -10.01
C PHE A 119 -14.08 -3.40 -10.44
N ALA A 120 -14.96 -3.70 -9.48
CA ALA A 120 -16.31 -4.14 -9.78
C ALA A 120 -17.12 -3.07 -10.53
N ILE A 121 -17.00 -1.80 -10.16
CA ILE A 121 -17.68 -0.69 -10.86
C ILE A 121 -17.13 -0.48 -12.28
N ASP A 122 -15.83 -0.68 -12.49
CA ASP A 122 -15.18 -0.62 -13.80
C ASP A 122 -15.75 -1.68 -14.76
N VAL A 123 -16.24 -2.79 -14.22
CA VAL A 123 -16.92 -3.87 -14.98
C VAL A 123 -18.44 -3.66 -15.01
N GLY A 124 -18.99 -2.65 -14.31
CA GLY A 124 -20.40 -2.25 -14.32
C GLY A 124 -21.21 -2.62 -13.08
N ALA A 125 -20.59 -3.19 -12.03
CA ALA A 125 -21.26 -3.54 -10.78
C ALA A 125 -21.10 -2.42 -9.73
N MET A 126 -22.12 -1.58 -9.54
CA MET A 126 -22.05 -0.42 -8.63
C MET A 126 -22.25 -0.79 -7.16
N THR A 127 -23.10 -1.75 -6.84
CA THR A 127 -23.48 -2.10 -5.46
C THR A 127 -22.29 -2.46 -4.56
N PRO A 128 -21.29 -3.26 -5.01
CA PRO A 128 -20.13 -3.59 -4.21
C PRO A 128 -19.36 -2.38 -3.68
N LEU A 129 -19.33 -1.28 -4.45
CA LEU A 129 -18.66 -0.04 -4.03
C LEU A 129 -19.29 0.53 -2.76
N LEU A 130 -20.62 0.62 -2.73
CA LEU A 130 -21.34 1.19 -1.58
C LEU A 130 -21.15 0.33 -0.33
N TRP A 131 -21.25 -0.99 -0.45
CA TRP A 131 -21.02 -1.93 0.64
C TRP A 131 -19.58 -1.89 1.17
N GLY A 132 -18.61 -1.92 0.26
CA GLY A 132 -17.19 -1.88 0.65
C GLY A 132 -16.81 -0.56 1.32
N PHE A 133 -17.42 0.55 0.94
CA PHE A 133 -17.17 1.84 1.59
C PHE A 133 -17.80 1.96 2.98
N GLU A 134 -18.90 1.25 3.26
CA GLU A 134 -19.45 1.11 4.61
C GLU A 134 -18.44 0.42 5.53
N GLU A 135 -17.87 -0.71 5.11
CA GLU A 135 -16.83 -1.40 5.87
C GLU A 135 -15.55 -0.56 6.03
N ARG A 136 -15.16 0.17 4.98
CA ARG A 136 -14.03 1.10 5.06
C ARG A 136 -14.25 2.20 6.09
N GLU A 137 -15.47 2.68 6.26
CA GLU A 137 -15.82 3.68 7.27
C GLU A 137 -15.55 3.18 8.69
N HIS A 138 -15.88 1.92 8.98
CA HIS A 138 -15.55 1.29 10.28
C HIS A 138 -14.03 1.27 10.51
N LEU A 139 -13.24 0.86 9.51
CA LEU A 139 -11.78 0.79 9.61
C LEU A 139 -11.13 2.17 9.76
N MET A 140 -11.64 3.19 9.06
CA MET A 140 -11.17 4.57 9.23
C MET A 140 -11.51 5.12 10.62
N GLY A 141 -12.60 4.68 11.23
CA GLY A 141 -12.93 4.97 12.64
C GLY A 141 -11.88 4.37 13.60
N PHE A 142 -11.34 3.19 13.31
CA PHE A 142 -10.24 2.62 14.10
C PHE A 142 -8.94 3.40 13.94
N TYR A 143 -8.66 3.94 12.77
CA TYR A 143 -7.53 4.86 12.55
C TYR A 143 -7.69 6.13 13.38
N GLU A 144 -8.88 6.76 13.34
CA GLU A 144 -9.17 7.98 14.08
C GLU A 144 -9.01 7.78 15.59
N ARG A 145 -9.47 6.66 16.14
CA ARG A 145 -9.31 6.33 17.57
C ARG A 145 -7.87 6.08 17.98
N ALA A 146 -7.02 5.59 17.06
CA ALA A 146 -5.60 5.35 17.34
C ALA A 146 -4.75 6.62 17.24
N CYS A 147 -5.00 7.48 16.27
CA CYS A 147 -4.10 8.60 15.95
C CYS A 147 -4.77 9.98 15.84
N GLY A 148 -6.09 10.05 15.89
CA GLY A 148 -6.86 11.29 15.70
C GLY A 148 -7.14 11.66 14.25
N ALA A 149 -6.65 10.88 13.28
CA ALA A 149 -6.86 11.11 11.85
C ALA A 149 -7.47 9.87 11.20
N ARG A 150 -8.43 10.09 10.30
CA ARG A 150 -9.14 9.02 9.60
C ARG A 150 -8.32 8.36 8.49
N LEU A 151 -7.32 9.06 7.94
CA LEU A 151 -6.56 8.61 6.79
C LEU A 151 -5.05 8.86 6.97
N HIS A 152 -4.57 10.09 6.81
CA HIS A 152 -3.16 10.44 6.93
C HIS A 152 -2.76 10.56 8.41
N ALA A 153 -2.24 9.48 8.96
CA ALA A 153 -2.15 9.26 10.39
C ALA A 153 -0.87 9.80 11.03
N ALA A 154 0.27 9.73 10.34
CA ALA A 154 1.60 9.99 10.91
C ALA A 154 1.80 9.27 12.26
N TYR A 155 1.34 8.03 12.33
CA TYR A 155 1.23 7.25 13.56
C TYR A 155 2.47 6.39 13.84
N PHE A 156 3.01 5.74 12.80
CA PHE A 156 4.27 5.02 12.93
C PHE A 156 5.42 6.01 12.90
N ARG A 157 6.26 5.95 13.90
CA ARG A 157 7.40 6.87 14.03
C ARG A 157 8.68 6.10 14.26
N PRO A 158 9.82 6.62 13.84
CA PRO A 158 11.11 6.02 14.22
C PRO A 158 11.19 5.76 15.72
N GLY A 159 11.42 4.50 16.09
CA GLY A 159 11.44 4.02 17.47
C GLY A 159 10.11 3.47 18.01
N GLY A 160 9.05 3.41 17.20
CA GLY A 160 7.79 2.79 17.63
C GLY A 160 6.52 3.39 17.02
N VAL A 161 5.52 3.67 17.85
CA VAL A 161 4.27 4.33 17.47
C VAL A 161 3.98 5.53 18.36
N HIS A 162 3.23 6.50 17.84
CA HIS A 162 3.00 7.78 18.52
C HIS A 162 2.37 7.65 19.90
N GLN A 163 1.40 6.75 20.05
CA GLN A 163 0.69 6.48 21.31
C GLN A 163 0.18 5.04 21.35
N ASP A 164 -0.06 4.56 22.56
CA ASP A 164 -0.61 3.21 22.78
C ASP A 164 -2.09 3.13 22.41
N LEU A 165 -2.57 1.91 22.16
CA LEU A 165 -3.95 1.64 21.82
C LEU A 165 -4.78 1.43 23.10
N PRO A 166 -5.97 2.06 23.20
CA PRO A 166 -6.92 1.76 24.26
C PRO A 166 -7.48 0.33 24.15
N ASP A 167 -7.72 -0.32 25.29
CA ASP A 167 -8.24 -1.69 25.33
C ASP A 167 -9.63 -1.84 24.71
N ASP A 168 -10.47 -0.80 24.79
CA ASP A 168 -11.78 -0.77 24.15
C ASP A 168 -11.66 -0.77 22.63
N LEU A 169 -10.65 -0.09 22.07
CA LEU A 169 -10.37 -0.10 20.64
C LEU A 169 -9.94 -1.50 20.15
N LEU A 170 -9.05 -2.17 20.88
CA LEU A 170 -8.62 -3.53 20.55
C LEU A 170 -9.80 -4.51 20.55
N ARG A 171 -10.69 -4.38 21.54
CA ARG A 171 -11.93 -5.19 21.61
C ARG A 171 -12.87 -4.93 20.43
N ASP A 172 -13.03 -3.68 20.03
CA ASP A 172 -13.92 -3.32 18.93
C ASP A 172 -13.35 -3.81 17.58
N ILE A 173 -12.03 -3.72 17.37
CA ILE A 173 -11.34 -4.30 16.20
C ILE A 173 -11.55 -5.82 16.18
N ALA A 174 -11.37 -6.52 17.31
CA ALA A 174 -11.58 -7.96 17.40
C ALA A 174 -13.04 -8.36 17.10
N ASN A 175 -14.01 -7.58 17.55
CA ASN A 175 -15.43 -7.82 17.26
C ASN A 175 -15.75 -7.60 15.79
N TRP A 176 -15.24 -6.54 15.18
CA TRP A 176 -15.36 -6.28 13.75
C TRP A 176 -14.73 -7.40 12.91
N ALA A 177 -13.52 -7.83 13.26
CA ALA A 177 -12.81 -8.91 12.55
C ALA A 177 -13.58 -10.23 12.54
N LYS A 178 -14.41 -10.51 13.56
CA LYS A 178 -15.28 -11.69 13.60
C LYS A 178 -16.48 -11.60 12.68
N SER A 179 -17.00 -10.41 12.41
CA SER A 179 -18.16 -10.20 11.53
C SER A 179 -17.79 -10.06 10.06
N PHE A 180 -16.60 -9.57 9.77
CA PHE A 180 -16.16 -9.23 8.41
C PHE A 180 -16.06 -10.41 7.44
N PRO A 181 -15.78 -11.68 7.83
CA PRO A 181 -15.82 -12.81 6.90
C PRO A 181 -17.17 -12.98 6.18
N ALA A 182 -18.28 -12.70 6.85
CA ALA A 182 -19.61 -12.75 6.23
C ALA A 182 -19.75 -11.74 5.08
N PHE A 183 -19.20 -10.54 5.26
CA PHE A 183 -19.15 -9.53 4.19
C PHE A 183 -18.33 -10.02 2.98
N ILE A 184 -17.18 -10.68 3.22
CA ILE A 184 -16.36 -11.24 2.13
C ILE A 184 -17.17 -12.31 1.37
N ASP A 185 -17.88 -13.17 2.08
CA ASP A 185 -18.72 -14.23 1.48
C ASP A 185 -19.86 -13.64 0.63
N ASP A 186 -20.51 -12.58 1.11
CA ASP A 186 -21.54 -11.85 0.37
C ASP A 186 -20.97 -11.20 -0.90
N LEU A 187 -19.78 -10.58 -0.79
CA LEU A 187 -19.08 -9.98 -1.93
C LEU A 187 -18.71 -11.03 -2.98
N GLU A 188 -18.20 -12.19 -2.57
CA GLU A 188 -17.89 -13.30 -3.48
C GLU A 188 -19.13 -13.87 -4.14
N THR A 189 -20.22 -14.04 -3.41
CA THR A 189 -21.50 -14.49 -3.95
C THR A 189 -22.00 -13.54 -5.05
N LEU A 190 -21.78 -12.26 -4.90
CA LEU A 190 -22.20 -11.25 -5.88
C LEU A 190 -21.28 -11.21 -7.13
N LEU A 191 -19.97 -11.41 -6.95
CA LEU A 191 -18.96 -11.15 -8.00
C LEU A 191 -18.33 -12.45 -8.56
N THR A 192 -17.86 -13.36 -7.70
CA THR A 192 -17.01 -14.49 -8.10
C THR A 192 -17.68 -15.42 -9.08
N ASP A 193 -18.96 -15.73 -8.88
CA ASP A 193 -19.73 -16.58 -9.77
C ASP A 193 -20.59 -15.83 -10.79
N ASN A 194 -20.50 -14.50 -10.79
CA ASN A 194 -21.25 -13.67 -11.73
C ASN A 194 -20.71 -13.85 -13.14
N ARG A 195 -21.60 -14.28 -14.06
CA ARG A 195 -21.24 -14.56 -15.46
C ARG A 195 -20.62 -13.34 -16.16
N ILE A 196 -21.15 -12.14 -15.93
CA ILE A 196 -20.65 -10.90 -16.57
C ILE A 196 -19.26 -10.60 -16.04
N PHE A 197 -19.06 -10.63 -14.71
CA PHE A 197 -17.77 -10.38 -14.10
C PHE A 197 -16.70 -11.35 -14.59
N ARG A 198 -17.03 -12.65 -14.65
CA ARG A 198 -16.11 -13.67 -15.18
C ARG A 198 -15.74 -13.44 -16.64
N GLN A 199 -16.71 -13.13 -17.49
CA GLN A 199 -16.46 -12.86 -18.92
C GLN A 199 -15.60 -11.61 -19.15
N ARG A 200 -15.61 -10.68 -18.19
CA ARG A 200 -14.84 -9.44 -18.26
C ARG A 200 -13.46 -9.51 -17.56
N THR A 201 -13.13 -10.64 -16.94
CA THR A 201 -11.90 -10.75 -16.12
C THR A 201 -11.10 -12.03 -16.36
N VAL A 202 -11.75 -13.13 -16.77
CA VAL A 202 -11.07 -14.39 -17.09
C VAL A 202 -10.41 -14.26 -18.46
N ASP A 203 -9.15 -14.70 -18.55
CA ASP A 203 -8.29 -14.61 -19.73
C ASP A 203 -8.05 -13.19 -20.27
N ILE A 204 -8.34 -12.16 -19.46
CA ILE A 204 -8.07 -10.75 -19.76
C ILE A 204 -6.81 -10.29 -19.03
N GLY A 205 -5.89 -9.65 -19.77
CA GLY A 205 -4.64 -9.12 -19.21
C GLY A 205 -3.79 -10.20 -18.56
N VAL A 206 -3.59 -11.31 -19.25
CA VAL A 206 -2.78 -12.43 -18.80
C VAL A 206 -1.29 -12.05 -18.85
N ILE A 207 -0.56 -12.37 -17.79
CA ILE A 207 0.89 -12.21 -17.73
C ILE A 207 1.55 -13.49 -17.25
N SER A 208 2.59 -13.90 -17.98
CA SER A 208 3.39 -15.09 -17.62
C SER A 208 4.24 -14.83 -16.37
N LYS A 209 4.75 -15.90 -15.75
CA LYS A 209 5.68 -15.79 -14.61
C LYS A 209 6.95 -15.05 -14.98
N GLU A 210 7.50 -15.38 -16.15
CA GLU A 210 8.74 -14.84 -16.68
C GLU A 210 8.60 -13.35 -16.98
N ASP A 211 7.50 -12.94 -17.62
CA ASP A 211 7.23 -11.54 -17.96
C ASP A 211 6.93 -10.72 -16.70
N ALA A 212 6.19 -11.28 -15.74
CA ALA A 212 5.92 -10.61 -14.48
C ALA A 212 7.18 -10.30 -13.69
N LEU A 213 8.15 -11.23 -13.68
CA LEU A 213 9.47 -11.02 -13.07
C LEU A 213 10.30 -10.00 -13.86
N SER A 214 10.34 -10.11 -15.19
CA SER A 214 11.12 -9.20 -16.04
C SER A 214 10.64 -7.75 -15.96
N LEU A 215 9.34 -7.54 -15.77
CA LEU A 215 8.71 -6.23 -15.58
C LEU A 215 8.76 -5.73 -14.13
N GLY A 216 9.36 -6.50 -13.22
CA GLY A 216 9.52 -6.11 -11.82
C GLY A 216 8.22 -6.06 -11.03
N MET A 217 7.22 -6.84 -11.41
CA MET A 217 5.96 -6.96 -10.68
C MET A 217 6.16 -7.59 -9.31
N THR A 218 5.36 -7.18 -8.34
CA THR A 218 5.39 -7.66 -6.95
C THR A 218 3.98 -7.74 -6.39
N GLY A 219 3.85 -8.26 -5.17
CA GLY A 219 2.56 -8.32 -4.47
C GLY A 219 1.51 -9.19 -5.15
N PRO A 220 0.23 -8.83 -5.00
CA PRO A 220 -0.88 -9.60 -5.55
C PRO A 220 -0.79 -9.81 -7.07
N CYS A 221 -0.23 -8.85 -7.80
CA CYS A 221 -0.03 -8.97 -9.25
C CYS A 221 0.95 -10.08 -9.62
N LEU A 222 2.06 -10.23 -8.88
CA LEU A 222 3.02 -11.31 -9.07
C LEU A 222 2.45 -12.65 -8.57
N ARG A 223 1.79 -12.65 -7.42
CA ARG A 223 1.16 -13.85 -6.86
C ARG A 223 0.03 -14.38 -7.74
N GLY A 224 -0.69 -13.49 -8.44
CA GLY A 224 -1.68 -13.87 -9.44
C GLY A 224 -1.11 -14.71 -10.59
N SER A 225 0.15 -14.49 -10.96
CA SER A 225 0.89 -15.27 -11.96
C SER A 225 1.53 -16.56 -11.41
N GLY A 226 1.29 -16.91 -10.14
CA GLY A 226 1.72 -18.19 -9.57
C GLY A 226 3.09 -18.20 -8.90
N ILE A 227 3.61 -17.05 -8.46
CA ILE A 227 4.88 -16.94 -7.74
C ILE A 227 4.59 -16.59 -6.28
N ALA A 228 5.03 -17.48 -5.38
CA ALA A 228 4.86 -17.33 -3.93
C ALA A 228 5.93 -16.38 -3.34
N TRP A 229 5.86 -15.10 -3.68
CA TRP A 229 6.75 -14.09 -3.14
C TRP A 229 5.99 -13.14 -2.23
N ASP A 230 6.38 -13.08 -0.96
CA ASP A 230 5.82 -12.19 0.05
C ASP A 230 6.92 -11.85 1.07
N LEU A 231 7.22 -10.55 1.22
CA LEU A 231 8.28 -10.09 2.12
C LEU A 231 7.98 -10.40 3.59
N ARG A 232 6.72 -10.49 3.98
CA ARG A 232 6.32 -10.86 5.35
C ARG A 232 6.79 -12.26 5.76
N LYS A 233 7.04 -13.15 4.77
CA LYS A 233 7.56 -14.53 4.97
C LYS A 233 9.02 -14.68 4.56
N THR A 234 9.45 -14.03 3.45
CA THR A 234 10.81 -14.20 2.92
C THR A 234 11.85 -13.34 3.63
N GLN A 235 11.45 -12.17 4.10
CA GLN A 235 12.27 -11.23 4.88
C GLN A 235 11.42 -10.60 5.99
N PRO A 236 11.02 -11.38 7.01
CA PRO A 236 10.14 -10.89 8.06
C PRO A 236 10.69 -9.62 8.73
N TYR A 237 9.79 -8.71 9.03
CA TYR A 237 10.08 -7.49 9.75
C TYR A 237 9.06 -7.29 10.87
N ASP A 238 9.44 -6.57 11.93
CA ASP A 238 8.68 -6.45 13.16
C ASP A 238 8.21 -7.83 13.68
N ALA A 239 6.92 -8.00 13.97
CA ALA A 239 6.38 -9.25 14.53
C ALA A 239 5.82 -10.22 13.49
N TYR A 240 6.08 -10.04 12.19
CA TYR A 240 5.56 -10.95 11.15
C TYR A 240 6.16 -12.37 11.23
N ASP A 241 7.33 -12.54 11.82
CA ASP A 241 7.96 -13.83 12.06
C ASP A 241 7.15 -14.74 13.02
N GLU A 242 6.32 -14.14 13.86
CA GLU A 242 5.46 -14.85 14.82
C GLU A 242 4.04 -15.08 14.28
N MET A 243 3.71 -14.56 13.09
CA MET A 243 2.38 -14.66 12.52
C MET A 243 2.24 -15.87 11.59
N ASP A 244 1.22 -16.67 11.86
CA ASP A 244 0.86 -17.81 11.01
C ASP A 244 -0.23 -17.39 10.00
N PHE A 245 0.13 -17.40 8.71
CA PHE A 245 -0.77 -17.11 7.59
C PHE A 245 -0.26 -17.79 6.32
N ASP A 246 -1.13 -17.97 5.34
CA ASP A 246 -0.80 -18.55 4.06
C ASP A 246 -0.60 -17.45 3.00
N ILE A 247 0.24 -17.72 1.99
CA ILE A 247 0.42 -16.82 0.86
C ILE A 247 -0.54 -17.25 -0.26
N PRO A 248 -1.57 -16.45 -0.59
CA PRO A 248 -2.47 -16.77 -1.68
C PRO A 248 -1.75 -16.70 -3.03
N ILE A 249 -1.96 -17.71 -3.88
CA ILE A 249 -1.30 -17.82 -5.18
C ILE A 249 -2.34 -18.12 -6.25
N GLY A 250 -2.39 -17.28 -7.29
CA GLY A 250 -3.14 -17.53 -8.51
C GLY A 250 -2.44 -18.53 -9.43
N LYS A 251 -3.09 -18.87 -10.55
CA LYS A 251 -2.54 -19.81 -11.54
C LYS A 251 -2.48 -19.24 -12.94
N THR A 252 -3.46 -18.41 -13.31
CA THR A 252 -3.70 -17.96 -14.69
C THR A 252 -2.99 -16.64 -15.02
N GLY A 253 -2.67 -15.82 -14.03
CA GLY A 253 -2.04 -14.51 -14.24
C GLY A 253 -2.95 -13.46 -14.88
N ASP A 254 -4.26 -13.69 -14.92
CA ASP A 254 -5.27 -12.80 -15.48
C ASP A 254 -5.87 -11.85 -14.42
N CYS A 255 -6.78 -10.98 -14.85
CA CYS A 255 -7.49 -10.07 -13.95
C CYS A 255 -8.27 -10.83 -12.87
N PHE A 256 -8.85 -11.98 -13.22
CA PHE A 256 -9.62 -12.80 -12.28
C PHE A 256 -8.73 -13.43 -11.20
N ALA A 257 -7.56 -13.95 -11.57
CA ALA A 257 -6.60 -14.48 -10.60
C ALA A 257 -6.12 -13.40 -9.62
N ARG A 258 -5.84 -12.18 -10.12
CA ARG A 258 -5.48 -11.04 -9.26
C ARG A 258 -6.60 -10.65 -8.29
N TYR A 259 -7.86 -10.71 -8.75
CA TYR A 259 -9.04 -10.52 -7.91
C TYR A 259 -9.11 -11.57 -6.79
N LEU A 260 -9.02 -12.86 -7.12
CA LEU A 260 -9.10 -13.96 -6.14
C LEU A 260 -7.96 -13.89 -5.10
N VAL A 261 -6.74 -13.55 -5.52
CA VAL A 261 -5.61 -13.37 -4.60
C VAL A 261 -5.93 -12.30 -3.57
N ARG A 262 -6.48 -11.14 -3.96
CA ARG A 262 -6.82 -10.07 -3.01
C ARG A 262 -7.96 -10.43 -2.08
N VAL A 263 -8.96 -11.16 -2.56
CA VAL A 263 -10.04 -11.67 -1.70
C VAL A 263 -9.47 -12.57 -0.61
N GLU A 264 -8.62 -13.52 -0.99
CA GLU A 264 -8.00 -14.42 -0.02
C GLU A 264 -7.00 -13.70 0.91
N GLU A 265 -6.29 -12.68 0.42
CA GLU A 265 -5.45 -11.84 1.27
C GLU A 265 -6.22 -11.14 2.38
N MET A 266 -7.47 -10.70 2.14
CA MET A 266 -8.30 -10.15 3.22
C MET A 266 -8.58 -11.19 4.31
N ARG A 267 -8.84 -12.45 3.94
CA ARG A 267 -9.04 -13.54 4.92
C ARG A 267 -7.78 -13.81 5.73
N GLN A 268 -6.62 -13.83 5.06
CA GLN A 268 -5.34 -14.02 5.74
C GLN A 268 -4.99 -12.82 6.63
N SER A 269 -5.33 -11.60 6.23
CA SER A 269 -5.15 -10.40 7.07
C SER A 269 -6.00 -10.47 8.34
N LEU A 270 -7.24 -10.98 8.28
CA LEU A 270 -8.06 -11.21 9.48
C LEU A 270 -7.41 -12.21 10.43
N ARG A 271 -6.81 -13.27 9.89
CA ARG A 271 -6.08 -14.27 10.68
C ARG A 271 -4.87 -13.66 11.40
N ILE A 272 -4.15 -12.75 10.74
CA ILE A 272 -3.04 -12.00 11.35
C ILE A 272 -3.56 -11.02 12.40
N ILE A 273 -4.64 -10.29 12.13
CA ILE A 273 -5.25 -9.34 13.08
C ILE A 273 -5.65 -10.05 14.38
N ASP A 274 -6.31 -11.20 14.30
CA ASP A 274 -6.71 -11.98 15.47
C ASP A 274 -5.50 -12.43 16.30
N GLN A 275 -4.45 -12.93 15.66
CA GLN A 275 -3.19 -13.32 16.32
C GLN A 275 -2.49 -12.09 16.93
N ALA A 276 -2.42 -10.98 16.21
CA ALA A 276 -1.78 -9.77 16.71
C ALA A 276 -2.47 -9.24 17.97
N ILE A 277 -3.81 -9.22 18.01
CA ILE A 277 -4.56 -8.79 19.19
C ILE A 277 -4.39 -9.78 20.35
N THR A 278 -4.49 -11.09 20.08
CA THR A 278 -4.43 -12.13 21.11
C THR A 278 -3.06 -12.22 21.77
N ASN A 279 -1.99 -12.08 20.99
CA ASN A 279 -0.61 -12.27 21.46
C ASN A 279 0.10 -10.94 21.79
N MET A 280 -0.58 -9.80 21.70
CA MET A 280 0.02 -8.48 21.92
C MET A 280 0.59 -8.36 23.34
N PRO A 281 1.92 -8.20 23.52
CA PRO A 281 2.51 -8.07 24.84
C PRO A 281 2.18 -6.73 25.48
N SER A 282 2.24 -6.67 26.81
CA SER A 282 2.28 -5.40 27.55
C SER A 282 3.69 -4.78 27.47
N GLY A 283 3.78 -3.46 27.54
CA GLY A 283 5.09 -2.80 27.57
C GLY A 283 5.08 -1.40 26.91
N PRO A 284 6.25 -0.81 26.73
CA PRO A 284 6.38 0.48 26.09
C PRO A 284 6.06 0.39 24.59
N VAL A 285 5.62 1.51 24.01
CA VAL A 285 5.34 1.65 22.58
C VAL A 285 6.36 2.54 21.85
N LEU A 286 7.32 3.09 22.59
CA LEU A 286 8.43 3.88 22.06
C LEU A 286 9.74 3.36 22.66
N ALA A 287 10.80 3.37 21.86
CA ALA A 287 12.15 3.02 22.28
C ALA A 287 12.67 4.00 23.35
N GLU A 288 13.45 3.51 24.30
CA GLU A 288 14.04 4.31 25.35
C GLU A 288 15.29 5.08 24.83
N ASN A 289 15.06 6.00 23.91
CA ASN A 289 16.09 6.87 23.35
C ASN A 289 15.57 8.29 23.18
N ASN A 290 15.69 9.13 24.20
CA ASN A 290 15.18 10.49 24.21
C ASN A 290 15.84 11.44 23.17
N LYS A 291 16.85 11.00 22.44
CA LYS A 291 17.41 11.73 21.30
C LYS A 291 16.58 11.55 20.02
N VAL A 292 15.82 10.45 19.92
CA VAL A 292 15.02 10.11 18.74
C VAL A 292 13.52 10.09 19.06
N THR A 293 13.17 9.60 20.26
CA THR A 293 11.79 9.52 20.73
C THR A 293 11.48 10.61 21.76
N PRO A 294 10.28 11.18 21.77
CA PRO A 294 9.93 12.23 22.71
C PRO A 294 9.89 11.69 24.14
N PRO A 295 10.45 12.43 25.13
CA PRO A 295 10.32 12.06 26.54
C PRO A 295 8.88 12.19 27.02
N LYS A 296 8.56 11.50 28.11
CA LYS A 296 7.21 11.56 28.71
C LYS A 296 6.89 12.98 29.19
N ARG A 297 5.64 13.42 28.97
CA ARG A 297 5.21 14.79 29.33
C ARG A 297 5.45 15.14 30.81
N GLY A 298 5.33 14.16 31.71
CA GLY A 298 5.61 14.35 33.12
C GLY A 298 7.09 14.62 33.42
N GLU A 299 7.98 13.92 32.72
CA GLU A 299 9.45 14.06 32.88
C GLU A 299 9.94 15.42 32.43
N MET A 300 9.37 16.01 31.37
CA MET A 300 9.73 17.36 30.90
C MET A 300 9.49 18.44 31.96
N LYS A 301 8.59 18.20 32.93
CA LYS A 301 8.32 19.15 34.02
C LYS A 301 9.28 19.03 35.22
N GLN A 302 10.02 17.91 35.29
CA GLN A 302 10.85 17.55 36.43
C GLN A 302 12.34 17.44 36.09
N SER A 303 12.67 17.18 34.81
CA SER A 303 14.03 17.01 34.31
C SER A 303 14.37 18.06 33.26
N MET A 304 15.41 18.85 33.49
CA MET A 304 15.95 19.81 32.51
C MET A 304 16.46 19.09 31.26
N GLU A 305 17.05 17.92 31.41
CA GLU A 305 17.54 17.11 30.28
C GLU A 305 16.38 16.64 29.38
N ALA A 306 15.28 16.14 29.95
CA ALA A 306 14.11 15.76 29.20
C ALA A 306 13.49 16.95 28.44
N LEU A 307 13.45 18.11 29.04
CA LEU A 307 12.98 19.34 28.39
C LEU A 307 13.88 19.74 27.21
N ILE A 308 15.20 19.66 27.34
CA ILE A 308 16.17 19.97 26.30
C ILE A 308 16.03 18.97 25.15
N HIS A 309 15.92 17.66 25.42
CA HIS A 309 15.71 16.66 24.40
C HIS A 309 14.42 16.88 23.63
N HIS A 310 13.32 17.18 24.32
CA HIS A 310 12.04 17.50 23.65
C HIS A 310 12.20 18.75 22.75
N PHE A 311 12.80 19.83 23.25
CA PHE A 311 13.01 21.05 22.50
C PHE A 311 13.85 20.78 21.23
N LYS A 312 14.98 20.10 21.37
CA LYS A 312 15.85 19.77 20.24
C LYS A 312 15.19 18.84 19.22
N LEU A 313 14.44 17.84 19.67
CA LEU A 313 13.76 16.91 18.77
C LEU A 313 12.78 17.63 17.81
N TYR A 314 12.04 18.63 18.32
CA TYR A 314 11.03 19.33 17.52
C TYR A 314 11.55 20.59 16.81
N THR A 315 12.72 21.11 17.17
CA THR A 315 13.35 22.26 16.50
C THR A 315 14.42 21.83 15.50
N GLU A 316 15.43 21.09 15.96
CA GLU A 316 16.56 20.64 15.17
C GLU A 316 16.32 19.25 14.52
N GLY A 317 15.61 18.37 15.22
CA GLY A 317 15.49 16.96 14.86
C GLY A 317 16.70 16.15 15.34
N PHE A 318 16.71 14.84 15.04
CA PHE A 318 17.83 13.96 15.35
C PHE A 318 18.74 13.78 14.13
N HIS A 319 20.00 13.46 14.39
CA HIS A 319 21.00 13.17 13.37
C HIS A 319 21.05 11.66 13.11
N VAL A 320 21.18 11.28 11.85
CA VAL A 320 21.36 9.89 11.43
C VAL A 320 22.80 9.72 11.00
N PRO A 321 23.53 8.67 11.44
CA PRO A 321 24.90 8.43 11.03
C PRO A 321 25.06 8.38 9.50
N GLU A 322 26.24 8.74 9.00
CA GLU A 322 26.56 8.61 7.58
C GLU A 322 26.45 7.15 7.12
N GLY A 323 25.78 6.94 6.01
CA GLY A 323 25.59 5.60 5.44
C GLY A 323 24.39 5.49 4.55
N GLU A 324 24.17 4.28 4.07
CA GLU A 324 23.07 3.92 3.19
C GLU A 324 22.23 2.81 3.79
N SER A 325 20.93 2.90 3.64
CA SER A 325 20.00 1.82 4.04
C SER A 325 18.93 1.62 2.99
N TYR A 326 18.61 0.37 2.69
CA TYR A 326 17.43 -0.02 1.93
C TYR A 326 16.53 -0.87 2.82
N THR A 327 15.26 -0.53 2.81
CA THR A 327 14.22 -1.27 3.53
C THR A 327 12.99 -1.36 2.65
N ALA A 328 12.42 -2.53 2.57
CA ALA A 328 11.19 -2.78 1.84
C ALA A 328 10.16 -3.46 2.74
N VAL A 329 8.90 -3.15 2.51
CA VAL A 329 7.75 -3.78 3.18
C VAL A 329 6.79 -4.34 2.13
N GLU A 330 6.04 -5.35 2.51
CA GLU A 330 4.93 -5.87 1.69
C GLU A 330 3.71 -4.97 1.89
N ALA A 331 3.63 -3.88 1.13
CA ALA A 331 2.42 -3.06 1.08
C ALA A 331 1.29 -3.80 0.34
N PRO A 332 0.02 -3.38 0.49
CA PRO A 332 -1.11 -4.06 -0.15
C PRO A 332 -0.99 -4.18 -1.67
N LYS A 333 -0.36 -3.22 -2.33
CA LYS A 333 -0.13 -3.21 -3.77
C LYS A 333 1.08 -4.03 -4.20
N GLY A 334 2.03 -4.23 -3.29
CA GLY A 334 3.26 -4.97 -3.52
C GLY A 334 4.44 -4.44 -2.72
N GLU A 335 5.65 -4.77 -3.13
CA GLU A 335 6.85 -4.32 -2.45
C GLU A 335 6.99 -2.80 -2.55
N PHE A 336 6.88 -2.13 -1.41
CA PHE A 336 7.20 -0.72 -1.26
C PHE A 336 8.55 -0.56 -0.56
N GLY A 337 9.49 0.11 -1.21
CA GLY A 337 10.86 0.22 -0.72
C GLY A 337 11.35 1.66 -0.58
N VAL A 338 12.16 1.89 0.44
CA VAL A 338 12.82 3.16 0.71
C VAL A 338 14.33 2.95 0.73
N PHE A 339 15.03 3.61 -0.17
CA PHE A 339 16.48 3.73 -0.15
C PHE A 339 16.85 5.09 0.39
N LEU A 340 17.56 5.10 1.53
CA LEU A 340 17.91 6.26 2.28
C LEU A 340 19.43 6.41 2.33
N VAL A 341 19.93 7.60 1.99
CA VAL A 341 21.33 7.99 2.15
C VAL A 341 21.40 9.13 3.17
N SER A 342 22.24 8.98 4.19
CA SER A 342 22.52 10.00 5.21
C SER A 342 23.97 10.45 5.11
N ASP A 343 24.20 11.74 5.31
CA ASP A 343 25.51 12.39 5.38
C ASP A 343 25.90 12.78 6.83
N GLY A 344 25.25 12.20 7.83
CA GLY A 344 25.48 12.52 9.24
C GLY A 344 24.68 13.72 9.75
N THR A 345 23.87 14.36 8.91
CA THR A 345 23.06 15.53 9.29
C THR A 345 21.67 15.12 9.82
N ASN A 346 20.87 16.11 10.18
CA ASN A 346 19.48 15.95 10.63
C ASN A 346 18.46 15.82 9.47
N LYS A 347 18.94 15.76 8.23
CA LYS A 347 18.13 15.65 7.03
C LYS A 347 18.68 14.55 6.13
N PRO A 348 17.83 13.83 5.39
CA PRO A 348 18.30 12.90 4.38
C PRO A 348 19.10 13.59 3.28
N TYR A 349 20.26 13.06 2.93
CA TYR A 349 21.00 13.48 1.74
C TYR A 349 20.27 13.06 0.47
N ARG A 350 19.77 11.81 0.43
CA ARG A 350 18.95 11.28 -0.67
C ARG A 350 17.90 10.31 -0.13
N CYS A 351 16.69 10.45 -0.64
CA CYS A 351 15.63 9.48 -0.46
C CYS A 351 15.12 9.03 -1.82
N LYS A 352 15.20 7.72 -2.09
CA LYS A 352 14.63 7.11 -3.29
C LYS A 352 13.52 6.17 -2.90
N ILE A 353 12.36 6.30 -3.54
CA ILE A 353 11.17 5.51 -3.28
C ILE A 353 10.95 4.51 -4.41
N ARG A 354 10.86 3.23 -4.07
CA ARG A 354 10.39 2.18 -4.96
C ARG A 354 8.91 1.99 -4.72
N ALA A 355 8.10 2.44 -5.67
CA ALA A 355 6.65 2.27 -5.65
C ALA A 355 6.25 1.11 -6.58
N PRO A 356 5.46 0.12 -6.12
CA PRO A 356 5.07 -1.02 -6.95
C PRO A 356 4.24 -0.58 -8.16
N GLY A 357 3.34 0.39 -7.99
CA GLY A 357 2.50 0.89 -9.07
C GLY A 357 3.25 1.46 -10.27
N PHE A 358 4.46 2.00 -10.08
CA PHE A 358 5.28 2.51 -11.17
C PHE A 358 5.71 1.39 -12.15
N TYR A 359 6.06 0.23 -11.62
CA TYR A 359 6.40 -0.96 -12.42
C TYR A 359 5.15 -1.54 -13.10
N PHE A 360 4.00 -1.49 -12.43
CA PHE A 360 2.74 -1.95 -13.03
C PHE A 360 2.33 -1.10 -14.23
N MET A 361 2.59 0.21 -14.18
CA MET A 361 2.36 1.08 -15.34
C MET A 361 3.22 0.70 -16.55
N ALA A 362 4.44 0.26 -16.35
CA ALA A 362 5.29 -0.24 -17.43
C ALA A 362 4.73 -1.54 -18.08
N ALA A 363 3.96 -2.32 -17.33
CA ALA A 363 3.33 -3.55 -17.83
C ALA A 363 2.02 -3.29 -18.61
N VAL A 364 1.42 -2.10 -18.53
CA VAL A 364 0.11 -1.81 -19.15
C VAL A 364 0.11 -2.07 -20.65
N ASP A 365 1.17 -1.67 -21.36
CA ASP A 365 1.28 -1.93 -22.81
C ASP A 365 1.26 -3.43 -23.12
N HIS A 366 2.08 -4.20 -22.40
CA HIS A 366 2.14 -5.66 -22.58
C HIS A 366 0.81 -6.34 -22.32
N LEU A 367 0.11 -5.92 -21.27
CA LEU A 367 -1.16 -6.49 -20.83
C LEU A 367 -2.34 -6.10 -21.73
N SER A 368 -2.27 -4.94 -22.39
CA SER A 368 -3.38 -4.38 -23.18
C SER A 368 -3.35 -4.75 -24.65
N ARG A 369 -2.21 -5.16 -25.19
CA ARG A 369 -2.08 -5.51 -26.61
C ARG A 369 -2.99 -6.66 -27.00
N GLY A 370 -3.71 -6.50 -28.11
CA GLY A 370 -4.63 -7.49 -28.63
C GLY A 370 -5.99 -7.58 -27.90
N HIS A 371 -6.17 -6.78 -26.84
CA HIS A 371 -7.42 -6.64 -26.12
C HIS A 371 -8.24 -5.45 -26.62
N MET A 372 -9.52 -5.43 -26.28
CA MET A 372 -10.42 -4.32 -26.62
C MET A 372 -10.23 -3.14 -25.64
N LEU A 373 -10.64 -1.95 -26.08
CA LEU A 373 -10.64 -0.75 -25.22
C LEU A 373 -11.34 -1.00 -23.87
N ALA A 374 -12.46 -1.68 -23.88
CA ALA A 374 -13.20 -2.00 -22.67
C ALA A 374 -12.40 -2.91 -21.70
N ASP A 375 -11.52 -3.76 -22.23
CA ASP A 375 -10.68 -4.65 -21.42
C ASP A 375 -9.53 -3.90 -20.76
N SER A 376 -9.04 -2.80 -21.38
CA SER A 376 -8.00 -1.96 -20.79
C SER A 376 -8.43 -1.37 -19.44
N VAL A 377 -9.71 -1.05 -19.28
CA VAL A 377 -10.29 -0.57 -18.01
C VAL A 377 -10.19 -1.65 -16.93
N ALA A 378 -10.57 -2.89 -17.27
CA ALA A 378 -10.46 -4.02 -16.33
C ALA A 378 -9.00 -4.34 -16.00
N ILE A 379 -8.10 -4.25 -16.97
CA ILE A 379 -6.65 -4.47 -16.77
C ILE A 379 -6.11 -3.44 -15.77
N ILE A 380 -6.35 -2.14 -16.01
CA ILE A 380 -5.89 -1.05 -15.13
C ILE A 380 -6.46 -1.21 -13.72
N GLY A 381 -7.76 -1.48 -13.57
CA GLY A 381 -8.41 -1.71 -12.29
C GLY A 381 -7.81 -2.90 -11.52
N SER A 382 -7.46 -3.99 -12.23
CA SER A 382 -6.86 -5.17 -11.62
C SER A 382 -5.42 -4.97 -11.13
N LEU A 383 -4.68 -3.97 -11.64
CA LEU A 383 -3.31 -3.66 -11.23
C LEU A 383 -3.25 -2.89 -9.90
N ASP A 384 -4.36 -2.31 -9.45
CA ASP A 384 -4.44 -1.57 -8.18
C ASP A 384 -3.46 -0.40 -8.11
N ILE A 385 -3.50 0.47 -9.11
CA ILE A 385 -2.59 1.61 -9.22
C ILE A 385 -3.10 2.82 -8.43
N VAL A 386 -2.17 3.53 -7.78
CA VAL A 386 -2.42 4.83 -7.14
C VAL A 386 -1.35 5.83 -7.57
N PHE A 387 -1.77 6.93 -8.16
CA PHE A 387 -0.83 7.88 -8.76
C PHE A 387 -0.04 8.69 -7.74
N GLY A 388 -0.47 8.74 -6.48
CA GLY A 388 0.30 9.36 -5.43
C GLY A 388 1.68 8.71 -5.22
N GLU A 389 1.79 7.37 -5.33
CA GLU A 389 3.06 6.65 -5.25
C GLU A 389 3.77 6.53 -6.61
N ILE A 390 3.02 6.51 -7.72
CA ILE A 390 3.58 6.40 -9.06
C ILE A 390 4.34 7.67 -9.41
N ASP A 391 3.73 8.82 -9.23
CA ASP A 391 4.26 10.12 -9.62
C ASP A 391 5.20 10.74 -8.56
N ARG A 392 5.02 10.40 -7.27
CA ARG A 392 5.80 10.82 -6.09
C ARG A 392 5.89 12.31 -5.82
#